data_ba7cc48d92d43fa83598e523d5c1aad3
#
_entry.id   ba7cc48d92d43fa83598e523d5c1aad3
#
_cell.length_a   1.000
_cell.length_b   1.000
_cell.length_c   1.000
_cell.angle_alpha   90.00
_cell.angle_beta   90.00
_cell.angle_gamma   90.00
#
_symmetry.space_group_name_H-M   'P 1'
#
loop_
_entity.id
_entity.type
_entity.pdbx_description
1 polymer ?
#
loop_
_entity_poly.entity_id
_entity_poly.type
_entity_poly.pdbx_seq_one_letter_code
_entity_poly.pdbx_strand_id
1 'polypeptide(L)'
;MMFELVFLGTSASAPSIYRGLPALAVLAGEQRFLVDCGEGTQRQILRSGIGFKRLNRIFLTHAHLDHILGLGGLLSTFGRWEALDEIHIWGGLPAIERVQALVRQVVFRRQTPPVPIYFYRAKPGETLFQGRNFSVRAFPVSHRGRECYGYIFEEDARRPFLADKAEALGLPQGPERGRLVAGESVLTPAGRVVHPDDVLGGDVRGAKVVITGDLARTDDIRDAVQDADALVIESTYLDRHADIAREVGHITARQAAELARDCDVKYLFLTHISRRYREFEVIGEVRKTFPDSYVVRDLDHFAVFRDKLPRKLESPVQANAEDDLPEEGE
;
A
#
# COMPACT_ATOMS: atom_id res chain seq x y z
N MET A 1 8.27 -1.55 12.85
CA MET A 1 8.04 -2.31 11.60
C MET A 1 8.25 -1.38 10.43
N MET A 2 8.21 -1.83 9.23
CA MET A 2 8.42 -1.07 8.00
C MET A 2 7.39 -1.55 6.99
N PHE A 3 6.76 -0.63 6.28
CA PHE A 3 6.00 -0.97 5.10
C PHE A 3 6.87 -0.82 3.86
N GLU A 4 6.76 -1.76 2.93
CA GLU A 4 7.39 -1.61 1.62
C GLU A 4 6.30 -1.44 0.56
N LEU A 5 6.52 -0.49 -0.34
CA LEU A 5 5.62 -0.15 -1.44
C LEU A 5 6.28 -0.50 -2.77
N VAL A 6 5.68 -1.41 -3.53
CA VAL A 6 6.14 -1.80 -4.88
C VAL A 6 5.11 -1.37 -5.90
N PHE A 7 5.42 -0.35 -6.68
CA PHE A 7 4.52 0.21 -7.69
C PHE A 7 4.54 -0.65 -8.96
N LEU A 8 3.51 -1.48 -9.14
CA LEU A 8 3.44 -2.42 -10.26
C LEU A 8 2.88 -1.79 -11.53
N GLY A 9 2.05 -0.74 -11.38
CA GLY A 9 1.51 0.01 -12.50
C GLY A 9 1.07 1.41 -12.05
N THR A 10 1.37 2.42 -12.86
CA THR A 10 1.32 3.83 -12.46
C THR A 10 0.65 4.76 -13.49
N SER A 11 0.07 4.21 -14.58
CA SER A 11 -0.64 4.95 -15.63
C SER A 11 -2.09 5.20 -15.27
N ALA A 12 -2.65 6.30 -15.76
CA ALA A 12 -4.08 6.61 -15.71
C ALA A 12 -4.82 6.02 -16.91
N SER A 13 -5.97 5.37 -16.66
CA SER A 13 -6.99 4.93 -17.64
C SER A 13 -6.51 3.99 -18.76
N ALA A 14 -5.33 4.19 -19.30
CA ALA A 14 -4.77 3.38 -20.38
C ALA A 14 -3.26 3.20 -20.22
N PRO A 15 -2.73 2.00 -20.49
CA PRO A 15 -1.31 1.75 -20.36
C PRO A 15 -0.49 2.50 -21.41
N SER A 16 0.80 2.62 -21.15
CA SER A 16 1.80 3.06 -22.13
C SER A 16 2.93 2.04 -22.20
N ILE A 17 3.89 2.26 -23.09
CA ILE A 17 5.10 1.41 -23.15
C ILE A 17 5.97 1.53 -21.88
N TYR A 18 5.77 2.57 -21.08
CA TYR A 18 6.56 2.85 -19.87
C TYR A 18 5.79 2.64 -18.56
N ARG A 19 4.44 2.64 -18.61
CA ARG A 19 3.59 2.59 -17.43
C ARG A 19 2.42 1.63 -17.65
N GLY A 20 2.31 0.61 -16.81
CA GLY A 20 1.16 -0.27 -16.71
C GLY A 20 -0.01 0.37 -15.97
N LEU A 21 -1.14 -0.30 -15.96
CA LEU A 21 -2.36 0.14 -15.28
C LEU A 21 -2.25 -0.03 -13.76
N PRO A 22 -3.07 0.69 -12.97
CA PRO A 22 -2.91 0.83 -11.52
C PRO A 22 -2.81 -0.50 -10.78
N ALA A 23 -1.72 -0.67 -10.07
CA ALA A 23 -1.51 -1.76 -9.13
C ALA A 23 -0.35 -1.42 -8.19
N LEU A 24 -0.53 -1.66 -6.89
CA LEU A 24 0.45 -1.41 -5.86
C LEU A 24 0.53 -2.62 -4.92
N ALA A 25 1.71 -3.20 -4.76
CA ALA A 25 1.93 -4.19 -3.71
C ALA A 25 2.43 -3.50 -2.43
N VAL A 26 1.83 -3.86 -1.30
CA VAL A 26 2.26 -3.44 0.03
C VAL A 26 2.77 -4.66 0.78
N LEU A 27 4.02 -4.59 1.26
CA LEU A 27 4.63 -5.65 2.06
C LEU A 27 4.76 -5.18 3.50
N ALA A 28 4.30 -6.00 4.43
CA ALA A 28 4.31 -5.74 5.86
C ALA A 28 4.83 -6.99 6.61
N GLY A 29 6.14 -7.07 6.82
CA GLY A 29 6.79 -8.27 7.28
C GLY A 29 6.60 -9.42 6.29
N GLU A 30 5.97 -10.50 6.74
CA GLU A 30 5.70 -11.65 5.88
C GLU A 30 4.39 -11.53 5.08
N GLN A 31 3.56 -10.54 5.38
CA GLN A 31 2.27 -10.33 4.71
C GLN A 31 2.48 -9.53 3.42
N ARG A 32 1.71 -9.87 2.41
CA ARG A 32 1.70 -9.19 1.11
C ARG A 32 0.28 -8.87 0.71
N PHE A 33 0.08 -7.65 0.29
CA PHE A 33 -1.21 -7.12 -0.13
C PHE A 33 -1.09 -6.55 -1.52
N LEU A 34 -2.14 -6.65 -2.31
CA LEU A 34 -2.27 -5.97 -3.59
C LEU A 34 -3.39 -4.95 -3.49
N VAL A 35 -3.11 -3.70 -3.80
CA VAL A 35 -4.12 -2.63 -3.94
C VAL A 35 -4.28 -2.37 -5.43
N ASP A 36 -5.48 -2.66 -5.92
CA ASP A 36 -5.85 -2.72 -7.33
C ASP A 36 -5.06 -3.74 -8.16
N CYS A 37 -5.60 -4.09 -9.30
CA CYS A 37 -5.01 -5.06 -10.21
C CYS A 37 -5.40 -4.72 -11.65
N GLY A 38 -4.78 -3.71 -12.23
CA GLY A 38 -4.93 -3.35 -13.63
C GLY A 38 -4.37 -4.43 -14.57
N GLU A 39 -4.71 -4.33 -15.85
CA GLU A 39 -4.16 -5.23 -16.86
C GLU A 39 -2.62 -5.19 -16.86
N GLY A 40 -1.99 -6.35 -16.98
CA GLY A 40 -0.53 -6.50 -16.97
C GLY A 40 0.08 -6.65 -15.58
N THR A 41 -0.66 -6.47 -14.48
CA THR A 41 -0.18 -6.60 -13.10
C THR A 41 0.52 -7.95 -12.85
N GLN A 42 0.00 -9.03 -13.38
CA GLN A 42 0.60 -10.35 -13.27
C GLN A 42 2.06 -10.38 -13.75
N ARG A 43 2.34 -9.78 -14.90
CA ARG A 43 3.71 -9.69 -15.45
C ARG A 43 4.59 -8.76 -14.59
N GLN A 44 4.03 -7.68 -14.09
CA GLN A 44 4.76 -6.73 -13.24
C GLN A 44 5.15 -7.36 -11.88
N ILE A 45 4.31 -8.22 -11.31
CA ILE A 45 4.65 -9.00 -10.10
C ILE A 45 5.89 -9.87 -10.36
N LEU A 46 5.96 -10.55 -11.51
CA LEU A 46 7.14 -11.34 -11.88
C LEU A 46 8.38 -10.45 -12.06
N ARG A 47 8.24 -9.33 -12.79
CA ARG A 47 9.33 -8.38 -13.04
C ARG A 47 9.84 -7.69 -11.77
N SER A 48 8.98 -7.51 -10.78
CA SER A 48 9.37 -6.88 -9.50
C SER A 48 10.16 -7.81 -8.58
N GLY A 49 10.16 -9.11 -8.85
CA GLY A 49 10.80 -10.11 -8.00
C GLY A 49 10.07 -10.42 -6.69
N ILE A 50 8.94 -9.76 -6.38
CA ILE A 50 8.18 -10.06 -5.14
C ILE A 50 7.52 -11.44 -5.19
N GLY A 51 7.26 -11.97 -6.40
CA GLY A 51 6.61 -13.26 -6.61
C GLY A 51 5.16 -13.31 -6.12
N PHE A 52 4.49 -14.44 -6.37
CA PHE A 52 3.08 -14.63 -6.03
C PHE A 52 2.85 -15.19 -4.61
N LYS A 53 3.87 -15.75 -4.00
CA LYS A 53 3.74 -16.40 -2.69
C LYS A 53 3.27 -15.39 -1.63
N ARG A 54 2.22 -15.74 -0.88
CA ARG A 54 1.60 -14.90 0.16
C ARG A 54 0.90 -13.63 -0.35
N LEU A 55 0.77 -13.42 -1.66
CA LEU A 55 0.04 -12.30 -2.25
C LEU A 55 -1.45 -12.68 -2.44
N ASN A 56 -2.10 -13.03 -1.35
CA ASN A 56 -3.45 -13.56 -1.36
C ASN A 56 -4.51 -12.60 -0.83
N ARG A 57 -4.15 -11.35 -0.54
CA ARG A 57 -5.05 -10.31 -0.05
C ARG A 57 -5.08 -9.14 -1.02
N ILE A 58 -6.25 -8.88 -1.60
CA ILE A 58 -6.45 -7.91 -2.66
C ILE A 58 -7.49 -6.88 -2.21
N PHE A 59 -7.14 -5.62 -2.27
CA PHE A 59 -8.00 -4.49 -1.93
C PHE A 59 -8.31 -3.69 -3.20
N LEU A 60 -9.57 -3.57 -3.55
CA LEU A 60 -10.02 -2.84 -4.74
C LEU A 60 -10.53 -1.46 -4.34
N THR A 61 -9.93 -0.43 -4.90
CA THR A 61 -10.33 0.95 -4.59
C THR A 61 -11.70 1.27 -5.17
N HIS A 62 -11.94 0.89 -6.41
CA HIS A 62 -13.22 1.10 -7.10
C HIS A 62 -13.40 0.15 -8.29
N ALA A 63 -14.48 0.32 -9.04
CA ALA A 63 -14.93 -0.64 -10.04
C ALA A 63 -14.47 -0.36 -11.49
N HIS A 64 -13.59 0.62 -11.76
CA HIS A 64 -13.12 0.89 -13.12
C HIS A 64 -12.22 -0.26 -13.62
N LEU A 65 -12.27 -0.47 -14.94
CA LEU A 65 -11.62 -1.64 -15.56
C LEU A 65 -10.10 -1.61 -15.45
N ASP A 66 -9.50 -0.44 -15.52
CA ASP A 66 -8.07 -0.24 -15.35
C ASP A 66 -7.56 -0.59 -13.95
N HIS A 67 -8.45 -0.72 -12.95
CA HIS A 67 -8.12 -1.15 -11.59
C HIS A 67 -8.42 -2.63 -11.30
N ILE A 68 -9.21 -3.32 -12.13
CA ILE A 68 -9.68 -4.68 -11.80
C ILE A 68 -9.41 -5.74 -12.88
N LEU A 69 -9.13 -5.34 -14.13
CA LEU A 69 -9.15 -6.29 -15.25
C LEU A 69 -8.00 -7.30 -15.22
N GLY A 70 -6.87 -6.95 -14.62
CA GLY A 70 -5.73 -7.85 -14.42
C GLY A 70 -6.00 -9.05 -13.51
N LEU A 71 -7.06 -8.98 -12.70
CA LEU A 71 -7.48 -10.11 -11.86
C LEU A 71 -7.82 -11.36 -12.67
N GLY A 72 -8.30 -11.21 -13.89
CA GLY A 72 -8.58 -12.35 -14.76
C GLY A 72 -7.36 -13.23 -15.00
N GLY A 73 -6.25 -12.63 -15.42
CA GLY A 73 -4.98 -13.33 -15.63
C GLY A 73 -4.33 -13.81 -14.32
N LEU A 74 -4.33 -12.95 -13.30
CA LEU A 74 -3.72 -13.24 -12.01
C LEU A 74 -4.37 -14.46 -11.32
N LEU A 75 -5.69 -14.48 -11.22
CA LEU A 75 -6.45 -15.57 -10.58
C LEU A 75 -6.35 -16.88 -11.38
N SER A 76 -6.29 -16.81 -12.72
CA SER A 76 -6.02 -17.98 -13.55
C SER A 76 -4.64 -18.59 -13.25
N THR A 77 -3.63 -17.74 -13.00
CA THR A 77 -2.26 -18.20 -12.65
C THR A 77 -2.21 -18.80 -11.25
N PHE A 78 -2.83 -18.17 -10.27
CA PHE A 78 -2.91 -18.71 -8.91
C PHE A 78 -3.52 -20.11 -8.88
N GLY A 79 -4.58 -20.33 -9.67
CA GLY A 79 -5.22 -21.63 -9.76
C GLY A 79 -4.36 -22.72 -10.42
N ARG A 80 -3.39 -22.35 -11.27
CA ARG A 80 -2.52 -23.32 -11.97
C ARG A 80 -1.25 -23.66 -11.21
N TRP A 81 -0.71 -22.71 -10.46
CA TRP A 81 0.59 -22.88 -9.81
C TRP A 81 0.48 -23.33 -8.36
N GLU A 82 -0.74 -23.53 -7.85
CA GLU A 82 -1.00 -23.91 -6.46
C GLU A 82 -0.19 -23.07 -5.45
N ALA A 83 -0.03 -21.78 -5.81
CA ALA A 83 0.86 -20.87 -5.09
C ALA A 83 0.26 -20.39 -3.77
N LEU A 84 -1.05 -20.55 -3.62
CA LEU A 84 -1.86 -20.00 -2.52
C LEU A 84 -2.93 -21.00 -2.09
N ASP A 85 -3.21 -21.08 -0.79
CA ASP A 85 -4.26 -21.92 -0.22
C ASP A 85 -5.66 -21.27 -0.34
N GLU A 86 -5.71 -19.94 -0.30
CA GLU A 86 -6.95 -19.16 -0.37
C GLU A 86 -6.65 -17.73 -0.85
N ILE A 87 -7.67 -17.06 -1.40
CA ILE A 87 -7.57 -15.66 -1.89
C ILE A 87 -8.72 -14.86 -1.28
N HIS A 88 -8.39 -13.68 -0.77
CA HIS A 88 -9.34 -12.75 -0.17
C HIS A 88 -9.37 -11.45 -0.95
N ILE A 89 -10.56 -11.00 -1.37
CA ILE A 89 -10.75 -9.79 -2.17
C ILE A 89 -11.75 -8.87 -1.47
N TRP A 90 -11.33 -7.67 -1.13
CA TRP A 90 -12.14 -6.61 -0.54
C TRP A 90 -12.37 -5.47 -1.52
N GLY A 91 -13.53 -4.83 -1.44
CA GLY A 91 -13.85 -3.65 -2.23
C GLY A 91 -15.29 -3.19 -2.02
N GLY A 92 -15.67 -2.10 -2.67
CA GLY A 92 -17.07 -1.67 -2.73
C GLY A 92 -17.93 -2.67 -3.51
N LEU A 93 -19.23 -2.70 -3.22
CA LEU A 93 -20.15 -3.65 -3.86
C LEU A 93 -20.03 -3.67 -5.39
N PRO A 94 -19.96 -2.52 -6.12
CA PRO A 94 -19.84 -2.54 -7.57
C PRO A 94 -18.54 -3.20 -8.07
N ALA A 95 -17.42 -3.04 -7.35
CA ALA A 95 -16.15 -3.67 -7.70
C ALA A 95 -16.22 -5.19 -7.46
N ILE A 96 -16.76 -5.60 -6.32
CA ILE A 96 -16.95 -7.00 -5.97
C ILE A 96 -17.86 -7.71 -6.96
N GLU A 97 -19.00 -7.13 -7.33
CA GLU A 97 -19.93 -7.70 -8.34
C GLU A 97 -19.26 -7.89 -9.69
N ARG A 98 -18.52 -6.89 -10.18
CA ARG A 98 -17.78 -6.99 -11.45
C ARG A 98 -16.71 -8.07 -11.43
N VAL A 99 -15.92 -8.13 -10.34
CA VAL A 99 -14.87 -9.14 -10.22
C VAL A 99 -15.47 -10.53 -10.05
N GLN A 100 -16.56 -10.69 -9.30
CA GLN A 100 -17.29 -11.97 -9.24
C GLN A 100 -17.80 -12.42 -10.59
N ALA A 101 -18.34 -11.50 -11.39
CA ALA A 101 -18.78 -11.80 -12.77
C ALA A 101 -17.60 -12.22 -13.65
N LEU A 102 -16.48 -11.48 -13.61
CA LEU A 102 -15.25 -11.83 -14.33
C LEU A 102 -14.77 -13.23 -13.94
N VAL A 103 -14.64 -13.50 -12.64
CA VAL A 103 -14.16 -14.80 -12.11
C VAL A 103 -15.09 -15.93 -12.53
N ARG A 104 -16.38 -15.80 -12.29
CA ARG A 104 -17.36 -16.89 -12.51
C ARG A 104 -17.66 -17.15 -13.98
N GLN A 105 -17.77 -16.08 -14.80
CA GLN A 105 -18.24 -16.22 -16.19
C GLN A 105 -17.07 -16.39 -17.17
N VAL A 106 -15.94 -15.74 -16.92
CA VAL A 106 -14.81 -15.66 -17.86
C VAL A 106 -13.67 -16.60 -17.43
N VAL A 107 -13.14 -16.41 -16.21
CA VAL A 107 -11.92 -17.13 -15.77
C VAL A 107 -12.22 -18.62 -15.57
N PHE A 108 -13.18 -18.97 -14.74
CA PHE A 108 -13.47 -20.36 -14.39
C PHE A 108 -14.69 -20.94 -15.11
N ARG A 109 -15.37 -20.15 -15.95
CA ARG A 109 -16.48 -20.63 -16.82
C ARG A 109 -17.50 -21.46 -16.06
N ARG A 110 -17.92 -20.98 -14.87
CA ARG A 110 -18.85 -21.63 -13.91
C ARG A 110 -18.30 -22.90 -13.25
N GLN A 111 -17.03 -23.24 -13.45
CA GLN A 111 -16.37 -24.31 -12.69
C GLN A 111 -15.93 -23.80 -11.32
N THR A 112 -15.74 -24.70 -10.40
CA THR A 112 -15.15 -24.36 -9.07
C THR A 112 -13.70 -23.91 -9.25
N PRO A 113 -13.31 -22.75 -8.71
CA PRO A 113 -11.91 -22.35 -8.68
C PRO A 113 -11.04 -23.39 -7.97
N PRO A 114 -9.85 -23.73 -8.47
CA PRO A 114 -8.94 -24.66 -7.79
C PRO A 114 -8.43 -24.13 -6.44
N VAL A 115 -8.45 -22.83 -6.25
CA VAL A 115 -8.14 -22.15 -4.99
C VAL A 115 -9.40 -21.41 -4.52
N PRO A 116 -9.85 -21.55 -3.27
CA PRO A 116 -10.98 -20.81 -2.72
C PRO A 116 -10.79 -19.30 -2.83
N ILE A 117 -11.82 -18.58 -3.33
CA ILE A 117 -11.81 -17.13 -3.47
C ILE A 117 -12.96 -16.55 -2.64
N TYR A 118 -12.62 -15.74 -1.66
CA TYR A 118 -13.55 -15.07 -0.76
C TYR A 118 -13.68 -13.60 -1.14
N PHE A 119 -14.92 -13.13 -1.20
CA PHE A 119 -15.25 -11.76 -1.55
C PHE A 119 -15.90 -11.04 -0.39
N TYR A 120 -15.40 -9.87 -0.05
CA TYR A 120 -15.87 -9.07 1.08
C TYR A 120 -16.23 -7.67 0.62
N ARG A 121 -17.43 -7.22 0.98
CA ARG A 121 -17.81 -5.82 0.80
C ARG A 121 -17.18 -5.00 1.93
N ALA A 122 -16.25 -4.13 1.60
CA ALA A 122 -15.65 -3.20 2.55
C ALA A 122 -16.70 -2.16 3.02
N LYS A 123 -16.54 -1.72 4.27
CA LYS A 123 -17.34 -0.63 4.85
C LYS A 123 -16.43 0.47 5.39
N PRO A 124 -16.89 1.74 5.36
CA PRO A 124 -16.11 2.84 5.92
C PRO A 124 -15.73 2.59 7.37
N GLY A 125 -14.45 2.84 7.71
CA GLY A 125 -13.92 2.67 9.06
C GLY A 125 -13.72 1.22 9.53
N GLU A 126 -14.10 0.22 8.72
CA GLU A 126 -13.91 -1.18 9.06
C GLU A 126 -12.43 -1.57 9.01
N THR A 127 -11.99 -2.35 10.01
CA THR A 127 -10.70 -3.04 9.96
C THR A 127 -10.84 -4.29 9.09
N LEU A 128 -10.26 -4.24 7.90
CA LEU A 128 -10.32 -5.31 6.91
C LEU A 128 -9.32 -6.42 7.20
N PHE A 129 -8.20 -6.05 7.80
CA PHE A 129 -7.16 -6.98 8.21
C PHE A 129 -6.50 -6.51 9.50
N GLN A 130 -6.31 -7.45 10.44
CA GLN A 130 -5.52 -7.25 11.65
C GLN A 130 -4.31 -8.17 11.60
N GLY A 131 -3.13 -7.58 11.46
CA GLY A 131 -1.84 -8.25 11.59
C GLY A 131 -1.39 -8.34 13.04
N ARG A 132 -0.17 -8.84 13.26
CA ARG A 132 0.40 -8.94 14.61
C ARG A 132 0.65 -7.57 15.25
N ASN A 133 1.06 -6.58 14.46
CA ASN A 133 1.45 -5.25 14.93
C ASN A 133 1.00 -4.14 13.98
N PHE A 134 0.00 -4.38 13.15
CA PHE A 134 -0.56 -3.40 12.23
C PHE A 134 -1.97 -3.78 11.80
N SER A 135 -2.72 -2.82 11.34
CA SER A 135 -4.05 -3.02 10.76
C SER A 135 -4.17 -2.41 9.38
N VAL A 136 -5.17 -2.89 8.62
CA VAL A 136 -5.59 -2.28 7.36
C VAL A 136 -7.04 -1.87 7.47
N ARG A 137 -7.34 -0.60 7.23
CA ARG A 137 -8.69 -0.03 7.30
C ARG A 137 -9.09 0.61 5.98
N ALA A 138 -10.39 0.56 5.64
CA ALA A 138 -10.94 1.29 4.51
C ALA A 138 -11.48 2.65 4.95
N PHE A 139 -11.33 3.66 4.10
CA PHE A 139 -12.01 4.95 4.23
C PHE A 139 -12.70 5.33 2.93
N PRO A 140 -13.82 6.06 2.98
CA PRO A 140 -14.57 6.42 1.77
C PRO A 140 -13.81 7.47 0.96
N VAL A 141 -13.93 7.38 -0.36
CA VAL A 141 -13.36 8.31 -1.32
C VAL A 141 -14.44 8.72 -2.30
N SER A 142 -14.55 10.01 -2.58
CA SER A 142 -15.45 10.52 -3.61
C SER A 142 -14.82 10.35 -5.00
N HIS A 143 -15.38 9.47 -5.81
CA HIS A 143 -15.01 9.27 -7.21
C HIS A 143 -16.27 8.90 -8.01
N ARG A 144 -16.12 8.65 -9.33
CA ARG A 144 -17.24 8.21 -10.18
C ARG A 144 -17.75 6.84 -9.73
N GLY A 145 -18.99 6.79 -9.30
CA GLY A 145 -19.62 5.57 -8.81
C GLY A 145 -19.92 5.60 -7.31
N ARG A 146 -20.33 4.46 -6.79
CA ARG A 146 -20.65 4.27 -5.38
C ARG A 146 -19.59 3.39 -4.74
N GLU A 147 -19.36 3.58 -3.44
CA GLU A 147 -18.49 2.72 -2.65
C GLU A 147 -17.06 2.64 -3.22
N CYS A 148 -16.45 3.80 -3.45
CA CYS A 148 -15.04 3.92 -3.72
C CYS A 148 -14.29 4.08 -2.40
N TYR A 149 -13.14 3.42 -2.24
CA TYR A 149 -12.39 3.37 -1.00
C TYR A 149 -10.90 3.63 -1.22
N GLY A 150 -10.31 4.31 -0.25
CA GLY A 150 -8.88 4.27 0.00
C GLY A 150 -8.58 3.33 1.17
N TYR A 151 -7.30 3.05 1.39
CA TYR A 151 -6.83 2.13 2.41
C TYR A 151 -5.73 2.74 3.26
N ILE A 152 -5.82 2.52 4.56
CA ILE A 152 -4.82 2.91 5.55
C ILE A 152 -4.13 1.65 6.05
N PHE A 153 -2.83 1.57 5.86
CA PHE A 153 -1.95 0.61 6.51
C PHE A 153 -1.28 1.31 7.68
N GLU A 154 -1.54 0.88 8.89
CA GLU A 154 -1.08 1.58 10.09
C GLU A 154 -0.53 0.60 11.12
N GLU A 155 0.70 0.83 11.56
CA GLU A 155 1.27 0.08 12.66
C GLU A 155 0.60 0.45 13.98
N ASP A 156 0.47 -0.53 14.86
CA ASP A 156 -0.03 -0.31 16.21
C ASP A 156 0.90 0.64 16.97
N ALA A 157 0.31 1.51 17.78
CA ALA A 157 1.09 2.34 18.70
C ALA A 157 1.84 1.44 19.68
N ARG A 158 3.04 1.87 20.06
CA ARG A 158 3.88 1.10 20.98
C ARG A 158 4.56 2.01 22.01
N ARG A 159 4.80 1.46 23.17
CA ARG A 159 5.61 2.10 24.19
C ARG A 159 7.06 1.66 24.03
N PRO A 160 8.01 2.58 23.75
CA PRO A 160 9.42 2.24 23.63
C PRO A 160 9.97 1.77 24.96
N PHE A 161 10.78 0.71 24.95
CA PHE A 161 11.50 0.26 26.13
C PHE A 161 12.68 1.18 26.41
N LEU A 162 12.77 1.69 27.64
CA LEU A 162 13.79 2.64 28.11
C LEU A 162 14.92 1.84 28.79
N ALA A 163 15.89 1.42 27.99
CA ALA A 163 16.97 0.54 28.45
C ALA A 163 17.74 1.12 29.65
N ASP A 164 18.05 2.43 29.62
CA ASP A 164 18.75 3.14 30.66
C ASP A 164 18.01 3.09 32.01
N LYS A 165 16.66 3.24 31.97
CA LYS A 165 15.84 3.10 33.18
C LYS A 165 15.85 1.68 33.73
N ALA A 166 15.77 0.69 32.84
CA ALA A 166 15.82 -0.72 33.24
C ALA A 166 17.18 -1.05 33.93
N GLU A 167 18.27 -0.55 33.37
CA GLU A 167 19.64 -0.71 33.97
C GLU A 167 19.75 -0.02 35.30
N ALA A 168 19.25 1.21 35.43
CA ALA A 168 19.25 1.95 36.71
C ALA A 168 18.41 1.24 37.80
N LEU A 169 17.40 0.45 37.41
CA LEU A 169 16.60 -0.38 38.30
C LEU A 169 17.24 -1.75 38.63
N GLY A 170 18.42 -2.03 38.06
CA GLY A 170 19.12 -3.29 38.26
C GLY A 170 18.56 -4.45 37.42
N LEU A 171 17.88 -4.17 36.35
CA LEU A 171 17.35 -5.19 35.44
C LEU A 171 18.35 -5.45 34.28
N PRO A 172 19.04 -6.60 34.27
CA PRO A 172 19.99 -6.93 33.21
C PRO A 172 19.31 -7.13 31.85
N GLN A 173 20.12 -7.24 30.79
CA GLN A 173 19.63 -7.69 29.51
C GLN A 173 19.20 -9.15 29.62
N GLY A 174 17.99 -9.46 29.12
CA GLY A 174 17.45 -10.81 29.20
C GLY A 174 15.95 -10.89 28.83
N PRO A 175 15.38 -12.10 28.95
CA PRO A 175 13.97 -12.36 28.63
C PRO A 175 12.98 -11.51 29.45
N GLU A 176 13.38 -11.10 30.66
CA GLU A 176 12.56 -10.27 31.56
C GLU A 176 12.20 -8.93 30.94
N ARG A 177 13.08 -8.35 30.11
CA ARG A 177 12.79 -7.10 29.37
C ARG A 177 11.64 -7.32 28.38
N GLY A 178 11.60 -8.49 27.73
CA GLY A 178 10.49 -8.86 26.82
C GLY A 178 9.15 -9.04 27.56
N ARG A 179 9.18 -9.57 28.79
CA ARG A 179 7.98 -9.72 29.63
C ARG A 179 7.41 -8.36 30.06
N LEU A 180 8.28 -7.40 30.40
CA LEU A 180 7.85 -6.01 30.68
C LEU A 180 7.20 -5.36 29.45
N VAL A 181 7.77 -5.57 28.26
CA VAL A 181 7.15 -5.08 27.01
C VAL A 181 5.79 -5.74 26.74
N ALA A 182 5.63 -6.99 27.17
CA ALA A 182 4.35 -7.73 27.10
C ALA A 182 3.34 -7.33 28.19
N GLY A 183 3.70 -6.39 29.09
CA GLY A 183 2.81 -5.90 30.15
C GLY A 183 2.93 -6.63 31.48
N GLU A 184 3.90 -7.56 31.62
CA GLU A 184 4.11 -8.32 32.86
C GLU A 184 5.13 -7.60 33.77
N SER A 185 4.89 -7.63 35.08
CA SER A 185 5.89 -7.21 36.08
C SER A 185 6.92 -8.31 36.29
N VAL A 186 8.18 -7.93 36.56
CA VAL A 186 9.28 -8.87 36.76
C VAL A 186 10.06 -8.55 38.03
N LEU A 187 10.82 -9.52 38.54
CA LEU A 187 11.76 -9.35 39.66
C LEU A 187 13.17 -9.18 39.13
N THR A 188 13.90 -8.20 39.65
CA THR A 188 15.35 -8.10 39.42
C THR A 188 16.10 -9.18 40.23
N PRO A 189 17.36 -9.48 39.92
CA PRO A 189 18.18 -10.40 40.70
C PRO A 189 18.29 -10.01 42.20
N ALA A 190 18.15 -8.71 42.51
CA ALA A 190 18.13 -8.19 43.86
C ALA A 190 16.75 -8.28 44.56
N GLY A 191 15.75 -8.89 43.93
CA GLY A 191 14.40 -9.07 44.50
C GLY A 191 13.49 -7.85 44.40
N ARG A 192 13.87 -6.81 43.62
CA ARG A 192 13.02 -5.65 43.38
C ARG A 192 12.01 -5.96 42.30
N VAL A 193 10.72 -5.62 42.52
CA VAL A 193 9.69 -5.66 41.50
C VAL A 193 9.86 -4.46 40.55
N VAL A 194 9.85 -4.72 39.27
CA VAL A 194 9.82 -3.70 38.18
C VAL A 194 8.53 -3.85 37.41
N HIS A 195 7.78 -2.76 37.27
CA HIS A 195 6.55 -2.71 36.52
C HIS A 195 6.79 -2.18 35.10
N PRO A 196 5.94 -2.51 34.11
CA PRO A 196 6.02 -1.96 32.75
C PRO A 196 6.16 -0.45 32.71
N ASP A 197 5.41 0.29 33.54
CA ASP A 197 5.43 1.76 33.59
C ASP A 197 6.76 2.35 34.07
N ASP A 198 7.56 1.58 34.79
CA ASP A 198 8.88 2.03 35.25
C ASP A 198 9.89 2.14 34.10
N VAL A 199 9.73 1.30 33.06
CA VAL A 199 10.71 1.12 31.98
C VAL A 199 10.14 1.31 30.56
N LEU A 200 8.83 1.54 30.42
CA LEU A 200 8.23 1.87 29.15
C LEU A 200 7.98 3.38 29.06
N GLY A 201 8.29 3.95 27.91
CA GLY A 201 7.98 5.34 27.57
C GLY A 201 6.48 5.57 27.32
N GLY A 202 6.12 6.78 26.94
CA GLY A 202 4.78 7.11 26.46
C GLY A 202 4.46 6.41 25.14
N ASP A 203 3.17 6.38 24.80
CA ASP A 203 2.72 5.82 23.52
C ASP A 203 3.36 6.59 22.35
N VAL A 204 3.88 5.84 21.43
CA VAL A 204 4.47 6.34 20.20
C VAL A 204 3.70 5.71 19.04
N ARG A 205 3.08 6.55 18.19
CA ARG A 205 2.36 6.06 17.01
C ARG A 205 3.24 5.17 16.13
N GLY A 206 2.63 4.29 15.38
CA GLY A 206 3.29 3.53 14.35
C GLY A 206 3.47 4.28 13.04
N ALA A 207 4.06 3.64 12.04
CA ALA A 207 4.09 4.15 10.68
C ALA A 207 2.69 4.06 10.06
N LYS A 208 2.33 5.09 9.28
CA LYS A 208 1.03 5.19 8.60
C LYS A 208 1.22 5.43 7.11
N VAL A 209 0.70 4.53 6.29
CA VAL A 209 0.65 4.65 4.82
C VAL A 209 -0.79 4.78 4.39
N VAL A 210 -1.10 5.79 3.61
CA VAL A 210 -2.43 6.04 3.06
C VAL A 210 -2.39 5.91 1.55
N ILE A 211 -3.32 5.13 0.98
CA ILE A 211 -3.46 4.88 -0.45
C ILE A 211 -4.88 5.27 -0.84
N THR A 212 -5.05 6.26 -1.70
CA THR A 212 -6.38 6.82 -1.99
C THR A 212 -7.12 6.12 -3.14
N GLY A 213 -6.40 5.56 -4.12
CA GLY A 213 -6.98 5.28 -5.43
C GLY A 213 -7.34 6.59 -6.16
N ASP A 214 -8.34 6.52 -7.04
CA ASP A 214 -8.84 7.68 -7.78
C ASP A 214 -9.86 8.47 -6.96
N LEU A 215 -9.81 9.79 -7.05
CA LEU A 215 -10.70 10.67 -6.27
C LEU A 215 -11.03 11.98 -7.01
N ALA A 216 -12.24 12.48 -6.81
CA ALA A 216 -12.72 13.72 -7.42
C ALA A 216 -12.46 14.97 -6.58
N ARG A 217 -12.14 14.80 -5.29
CA ARG A 217 -11.88 15.90 -4.34
C ARG A 217 -11.07 15.41 -3.15
N THR A 218 -10.44 16.33 -2.44
CA THR A 218 -9.51 16.05 -1.33
C THR A 218 -10.05 16.40 0.05
N ASP A 219 -11.15 17.15 0.13
CA ASP A 219 -11.69 17.69 1.39
C ASP A 219 -12.29 16.60 2.29
N ASP A 220 -12.84 15.53 1.73
CA ASP A 220 -13.50 14.44 2.45
C ASP A 220 -12.55 13.34 2.97
N ILE A 221 -11.28 13.41 2.63
CA ILE A 221 -10.27 12.42 3.05
C ILE A 221 -9.20 12.97 4.01
N ARG A 222 -9.32 14.23 4.45
CA ARG A 222 -8.31 14.91 5.29
C ARG A 222 -8.02 14.13 6.56
N ASP A 223 -9.03 13.66 7.28
CA ASP A 223 -8.87 12.89 8.52
C ASP A 223 -8.11 11.57 8.29
N ALA A 224 -8.38 10.92 7.16
CA ALA A 224 -7.68 9.69 6.79
C ALA A 224 -6.19 9.93 6.47
N VAL A 225 -5.89 11.08 5.86
CA VAL A 225 -4.53 11.44 5.41
C VAL A 225 -3.70 12.09 6.52
N GLN A 226 -4.34 12.71 7.52
CA GLN A 226 -3.66 13.44 8.60
C GLN A 226 -2.48 12.64 9.19
N ASP A 227 -1.31 13.27 9.27
CA ASP A 227 -0.06 12.74 9.84
C ASP A 227 0.47 11.45 9.17
N ALA A 228 0.12 11.19 7.90
CA ALA A 228 0.63 10.03 7.18
C ALA A 228 2.16 10.13 6.95
N ASP A 229 2.87 9.03 7.18
CA ASP A 229 4.29 8.94 6.84
C ASP A 229 4.50 8.82 5.32
N ALA A 230 3.53 8.24 4.62
CA ALA A 230 3.47 8.22 3.17
C ALA A 230 2.02 8.33 2.68
N LEU A 231 1.78 9.22 1.73
CA LEU A 231 0.54 9.32 0.99
C LEU A 231 0.78 8.89 -0.46
N VAL A 232 0.08 7.85 -0.91
CA VAL A 232 0.02 7.44 -2.32
C VAL A 232 -1.29 7.94 -2.89
N ILE A 233 -1.23 8.87 -3.84
CA ILE A 233 -2.39 9.57 -4.38
C ILE A 233 -2.26 9.77 -5.89
N GLU A 234 -3.40 9.82 -6.58
CA GLU A 234 -3.42 10.16 -7.99
C GLU A 234 -2.90 11.57 -8.28
N SER A 235 -2.40 11.76 -9.49
CA SER A 235 -1.99 13.05 -10.03
C SER A 235 -2.29 13.08 -11.53
N THR A 236 -3.55 12.80 -11.85
CA THR A 236 -3.99 12.52 -13.22
C THR A 236 -3.91 13.77 -14.10
N TYR A 237 -4.12 14.94 -13.52
CA TYR A 237 -4.10 16.21 -14.23
C TYR A 237 -3.14 17.24 -13.61
N LEU A 238 -2.64 18.14 -14.44
CA LEU A 238 -2.02 19.39 -13.97
C LEU A 238 -3.10 20.45 -13.76
N ASP A 239 -2.82 21.44 -12.91
CA ASP A 239 -3.77 22.48 -12.53
C ASP A 239 -4.30 23.29 -13.73
N ARG A 240 -3.49 23.48 -14.78
CA ARG A 240 -3.96 24.08 -16.03
C ARG A 240 -5.11 23.35 -16.73
N HIS A 241 -5.43 22.14 -16.28
CA HIS A 241 -6.56 21.33 -16.76
C HIS A 241 -7.52 20.94 -15.62
N ALA A 242 -7.62 21.76 -14.58
CA ALA A 242 -8.47 21.52 -13.41
C ALA A 242 -9.95 21.36 -13.77
N ASP A 243 -10.43 22.06 -14.81
CA ASP A 243 -11.80 21.93 -15.27
C ASP A 243 -12.08 20.55 -15.85
N ILE A 244 -11.17 20.03 -16.66
CA ILE A 244 -11.25 18.66 -17.20
C ILE A 244 -11.18 17.65 -16.05
N ALA A 245 -10.25 17.82 -15.11
CA ALA A 245 -10.11 16.95 -13.94
C ALA A 245 -11.45 16.83 -13.18
N ARG A 246 -12.09 17.96 -12.89
CA ARG A 246 -13.38 18.02 -12.21
C ARG A 246 -14.48 17.31 -13.00
N GLU A 247 -14.56 17.54 -14.31
CA GLU A 247 -15.57 16.91 -15.18
C GLU A 247 -15.43 15.39 -15.19
N VAL A 248 -14.20 14.88 -15.24
CA VAL A 248 -13.93 13.43 -15.29
C VAL A 248 -13.72 12.79 -13.92
N GLY A 249 -13.88 13.56 -12.83
CA GLY A 249 -13.86 13.05 -11.46
C GLY A 249 -12.45 12.68 -10.96
N HIS A 250 -11.42 13.44 -11.36
CA HIS A 250 -10.04 13.32 -10.90
C HIS A 250 -9.54 14.62 -10.27
N ILE A 251 -8.39 14.55 -9.62
CA ILE A 251 -7.70 15.71 -9.04
C ILE A 251 -6.49 16.15 -9.87
N THR A 252 -5.97 17.33 -9.51
CA THR A 252 -4.74 17.86 -10.07
C THR A 252 -3.53 17.58 -9.15
N ALA A 253 -2.35 17.60 -9.74
CA ALA A 253 -1.08 17.51 -9.03
C ALA A 253 -0.96 18.55 -7.90
N ARG A 254 -1.43 19.78 -8.15
CA ARG A 254 -1.48 20.83 -7.14
C ARG A 254 -2.40 20.48 -5.98
N GLN A 255 -3.61 19.96 -6.23
CA GLN A 255 -4.53 19.57 -5.17
C GLN A 255 -3.95 18.44 -4.29
N ALA A 256 -3.25 17.47 -4.90
CA ALA A 256 -2.54 16.43 -4.15
C ALA A 256 -1.45 17.02 -3.23
N ALA A 257 -0.68 18.00 -3.73
CA ALA A 257 0.36 18.67 -2.97
C ALA A 257 -0.22 19.55 -1.83
N GLU A 258 -1.31 20.26 -2.08
CA GLU A 258 -2.01 21.07 -1.07
C GLU A 258 -2.56 20.18 0.05
N LEU A 259 -3.19 19.05 -0.28
CA LEU A 259 -3.65 18.09 0.72
C LEU A 259 -2.50 17.56 1.57
N ALA A 260 -1.39 17.16 0.94
CA ALA A 260 -0.23 16.63 1.66
C ALA A 260 0.36 17.65 2.65
N ARG A 261 0.47 18.92 2.23
CA ARG A 261 0.92 20.01 3.10
C ARG A 261 -0.05 20.26 4.26
N ASP A 262 -1.33 20.35 3.96
CA ASP A 262 -2.37 20.73 4.92
C ASP A 262 -2.69 19.64 5.94
N CYS A 263 -2.29 18.39 5.66
CA CYS A 263 -2.46 17.23 6.53
C CYS A 263 -1.14 16.72 7.13
N ASP A 264 -0.07 17.52 7.14
CA ASP A 264 1.23 17.19 7.73
C ASP A 264 1.82 15.85 7.26
N VAL A 265 1.56 15.48 6.00
CA VAL A 265 2.14 14.27 5.37
C VAL A 265 3.66 14.38 5.36
N LYS A 266 4.37 13.28 5.58
CA LYS A 266 5.85 13.31 5.56
C LYS A 266 6.41 13.10 4.16
N TYR A 267 5.76 12.29 3.32
CA TYR A 267 6.19 12.04 1.94
C TYR A 267 5.01 11.76 1.01
N LEU A 268 5.08 12.32 -0.19
CA LEU A 268 4.02 12.24 -1.19
C LEU A 268 4.46 11.43 -2.41
N PHE A 269 3.79 10.30 -2.66
CA PHE A 269 3.94 9.50 -3.87
C PHE A 269 2.80 9.79 -4.84
N LEU A 270 3.15 10.27 -6.03
CA LEU A 270 2.22 10.61 -7.11
C LEU A 270 2.14 9.47 -8.11
N THR A 271 0.96 8.92 -8.28
CA THR A 271 0.65 7.83 -9.21
C THR A 271 -0.48 8.20 -10.16
N HIS A 272 -0.97 7.25 -10.95
CA HIS A 272 -2.08 7.45 -11.88
C HIS A 272 -1.82 8.61 -12.85
N ILE A 273 -0.65 8.57 -13.50
CA ILE A 273 -0.16 9.66 -14.33
C ILE A 273 -0.73 9.59 -15.74
N SER A 274 -1.39 10.65 -16.17
CA SER A 274 -1.89 10.76 -17.54
C SER A 274 -0.77 10.84 -18.57
N ARG A 275 -0.92 10.17 -19.71
CA ARG A 275 0.00 10.26 -20.86
C ARG A 275 0.10 11.66 -21.46
N ARG A 276 -0.73 12.62 -21.03
CA ARG A 276 -0.71 14.01 -21.47
C ARG A 276 0.51 14.77 -21.01
N TYR A 277 1.13 14.33 -19.89
CA TYR A 277 2.18 15.09 -19.21
C TYR A 277 3.49 14.32 -19.14
N ARG A 278 4.58 15.06 -19.18
CA ARG A 278 5.88 14.55 -18.81
C ARG A 278 6.05 14.58 -17.30
N GLU A 279 6.79 13.63 -16.77
CA GLU A 279 7.01 13.49 -15.33
C GLU A 279 7.57 14.77 -14.69
N PHE A 280 8.48 15.48 -15.38
CA PHE A 280 9.06 16.74 -14.90
C PHE A 280 8.03 17.86 -14.76
N GLU A 281 6.95 17.84 -15.55
CA GLU A 281 5.85 18.82 -15.42
C GLU A 281 5.07 18.57 -14.15
N VAL A 282 4.73 17.29 -13.87
CA VAL A 282 3.99 16.87 -12.67
C VAL A 282 4.79 17.19 -11.42
N ILE A 283 6.04 16.72 -11.34
CA ILE A 283 6.88 16.97 -10.15
C ILE A 283 7.21 18.44 -9.98
N GLY A 284 7.36 19.19 -11.08
CA GLY A 284 7.61 20.63 -11.06
C GLY A 284 6.42 21.45 -10.55
N GLU A 285 5.17 20.99 -10.77
CA GLU A 285 3.99 21.60 -10.20
C GLU A 285 3.88 21.29 -8.69
N VAL A 286 4.02 20.03 -8.31
CA VAL A 286 3.89 19.56 -6.92
C VAL A 286 4.91 20.19 -5.99
N ARG A 287 6.20 20.24 -6.38
CA ARG A 287 7.29 20.73 -5.54
C ARG A 287 7.24 22.21 -5.22
N LYS A 288 6.42 22.99 -5.92
CA LYS A 288 6.14 24.38 -5.55
C LYS A 288 5.40 24.49 -4.20
N THR A 289 4.65 23.45 -3.83
CA THR A 289 3.82 23.41 -2.63
C THR A 289 4.30 22.37 -1.61
N PHE A 290 4.79 21.21 -2.11
CA PHE A 290 5.23 20.10 -1.28
C PHE A 290 6.51 19.46 -1.83
N PRO A 291 7.70 19.84 -1.30
CA PRO A 291 9.01 19.40 -1.83
C PRO A 291 9.27 17.90 -1.67
N ASP A 292 8.85 17.30 -0.54
CA ASP A 292 9.09 15.88 -0.21
C ASP A 292 8.15 14.96 -0.99
N SER A 293 8.33 14.95 -2.31
CA SER A 293 7.44 14.29 -3.26
C SER A 293 8.18 13.55 -4.37
N TYR A 294 7.54 12.51 -4.90
CA TYR A 294 8.08 11.68 -5.95
C TYR A 294 6.99 11.20 -6.91
N VAL A 295 7.21 11.36 -8.22
CA VAL A 295 6.37 10.74 -9.25
C VAL A 295 6.85 9.32 -9.46
N VAL A 296 6.06 8.35 -9.02
CA VAL A 296 6.44 6.94 -9.07
C VAL A 296 6.44 6.40 -10.49
N ARG A 297 7.30 5.42 -10.74
CA ARG A 297 7.38 4.64 -11.97
C ARG A 297 7.06 3.19 -11.68
N ASP A 298 6.70 2.46 -12.72
CA ASP A 298 6.55 1.02 -12.62
C ASP A 298 7.85 0.38 -12.09
N LEU A 299 7.68 -0.55 -11.16
CA LEU A 299 8.73 -1.27 -10.44
C LEU A 299 9.53 -0.44 -9.43
N ASP A 300 9.18 0.82 -9.19
CA ASP A 300 9.74 1.54 -8.07
C ASP A 300 9.38 0.82 -6.76
N HIS A 301 10.38 0.69 -5.88
CA HIS A 301 10.26 0.00 -4.60
C HIS A 301 10.77 0.90 -3.48
N PHE A 302 9.93 1.17 -2.47
CA PHE A 302 10.26 2.04 -1.36
C PHE A 302 9.97 1.40 -0.01
N ALA A 303 10.88 1.58 0.93
CA ALA A 303 10.65 1.30 2.35
C ALA A 303 10.17 2.56 3.06
N VAL A 304 9.03 2.47 3.73
CA VAL A 304 8.41 3.56 4.49
C VAL A 304 8.58 3.29 5.99
N PHE A 305 9.05 4.31 6.71
CA PHE A 305 9.29 4.28 8.14
C PHE A 305 8.52 5.43 8.80
N ARG A 306 8.20 5.28 10.07
CA ARG A 306 7.64 6.37 10.85
C ARG A 306 8.62 7.55 10.96
N ASP A 307 8.11 8.76 10.72
CA ASP A 307 8.83 10.03 10.89
C ASP A 307 10.17 10.11 10.15
N LYS A 308 10.32 9.38 9.03
CA LYS A 308 11.53 9.41 8.19
C LYS A 308 11.14 9.45 6.72
N LEU A 309 12.01 10.03 5.90
CA LEU A 309 11.86 9.94 4.44
C LEU A 309 11.94 8.48 3.99
N PRO A 310 11.10 8.07 3.03
CA PRO A 310 11.16 6.73 2.46
C PRO A 310 12.51 6.47 1.81
N ARG A 311 12.97 5.23 1.91
CA ARG A 311 14.19 4.78 1.24
C ARG A 311 13.84 4.00 -0.02
N LYS A 312 14.32 4.43 -1.16
CA LYS A 312 14.22 3.64 -2.41
C LYS A 312 15.08 2.39 -2.29
N LEU A 313 14.50 1.25 -2.61
CA LEU A 313 15.15 -0.06 -2.61
C LEU A 313 15.49 -0.46 -4.05
N GLU A 314 16.54 -1.22 -4.23
CA GLU A 314 16.85 -1.84 -5.52
C GLU A 314 15.88 -3.00 -5.79
N SER A 315 15.38 -3.10 -7.03
CA SER A 315 14.54 -4.22 -7.41
C SER A 315 15.39 -5.48 -7.54
N PRO A 316 14.99 -6.63 -6.95
CA PRO A 316 15.75 -7.87 -7.02
C PRO A 316 16.05 -8.35 -8.45
N VAL A 317 15.24 -7.95 -9.43
CA VAL A 317 15.41 -8.36 -10.84
C VAL A 317 16.48 -7.54 -11.57
N GLN A 318 16.82 -6.33 -11.10
CA GLN A 318 17.93 -5.58 -11.69
C GLN A 318 19.30 -6.18 -11.32
N ALA A 319 19.39 -6.91 -10.20
CA ALA A 319 20.62 -7.59 -9.80
C ALA A 319 20.91 -8.88 -10.60
N ASN A 320 19.87 -9.52 -11.17
CA ASN A 320 20.02 -10.79 -11.91
C ASN A 320 20.02 -10.62 -13.43
N ALA A 321 19.83 -9.43 -13.97
CA ALA A 321 19.78 -9.19 -15.41
C ALA A 321 21.17 -9.28 -16.08
N GLU A 322 22.25 -9.33 -15.30
CA GLU A 322 23.62 -9.53 -15.83
C GLU A 322 23.99 -11.02 -15.93
N ASP A 323 23.26 -11.93 -15.26
CA ASP A 323 23.59 -13.37 -15.22
C ASP A 323 22.82 -14.23 -16.24
N ASP A 324 21.81 -13.70 -16.94
CA ASP A 324 20.94 -14.45 -17.88
C ASP A 324 21.22 -14.12 -19.37
N LEU A 325 22.42 -13.69 -19.73
CA LEU A 325 22.84 -13.71 -21.13
C LEU A 325 23.25 -15.16 -21.46
N PRO A 326 22.61 -15.81 -22.45
CA PRO A 326 23.14 -17.12 -22.93
C PRO A 326 24.58 -16.88 -23.42
N GLU A 327 25.50 -17.67 -22.89
CA GLU A 327 26.83 -17.76 -23.50
C GLU A 327 26.63 -18.10 -24.98
N GLU A 328 27.05 -17.21 -25.87
CA GLU A 328 27.15 -17.49 -27.29
C GLU A 328 28.15 -18.67 -27.45
N GLY A 329 27.60 -19.87 -27.41
CA GLY A 329 28.30 -21.10 -27.70
C GLY A 329 28.35 -21.35 -29.20
N GLU A 330 29.50 -21.49 -29.69
CA GLU A 330 29.98 -21.78 -31.04
C GLU A 330 29.07 -22.65 -31.94
#